data_c90e395b1eb71bdee6af7bea0ac6c1fc
#
_entry.id   c90e395b1eb71bdee6af7bea0ac6c1fc
#
_cell.length_a   1.000
_cell.length_b   1.000
_cell.length_c   1.000
_cell.angle_alpha   90.00
_cell.angle_beta   90.00
_cell.angle_gamma   90.00
#
_symmetry.space_group_name_H-M   'P 1'
#
loop_
_entity.id
_entity.type
_entity.pdbx_description
1 polymer ?
#
loop_
_entity_poly.entity_id
_entity_poly.type
_entity_poly.pdbx_seq_one_letter_code
_entity_poly.pdbx_strand_id
1 'polypeptide(L)'
;MLDVDARTLAVNGCQAVAEGANMPTTVEAIKVLHDAGVLFGPGKAANAGGVAVSGLEMGQNSRREFWSEDEVDERLRAIMARIHRRCVAHGGDGERPDYLVGADLAGYLRVADAMAGQGIL
;
A
#
# COMPACT_ATOMS: atom_id res chain seq x y z
N MET A 1 -3.99 -9.15 -13.63
CA MET A 1 -4.59 -10.41 -13.14
C MET A 1 -6.09 -10.34 -13.37
N LEU A 2 -6.63 -11.32 -14.05
CA LEU A 2 -8.05 -11.43 -14.32
C LEU A 2 -8.76 -12.24 -13.21
N ASP A 3 -10.11 -12.25 -13.24
CA ASP A 3 -10.92 -12.98 -12.24
C ASP A 3 -10.68 -14.49 -12.28
N VAL A 4 -10.44 -15.08 -13.45
CA VAL A 4 -10.09 -16.50 -13.60
C VAL A 4 -8.79 -16.85 -12.89
N ASP A 5 -7.78 -15.98 -12.95
CA ASP A 5 -6.51 -16.17 -12.25
C ASP A 5 -6.70 -16.06 -10.73
N ALA A 6 -7.51 -15.08 -10.28
CA ALA A 6 -7.83 -14.88 -8.88
C ALA A 6 -8.57 -16.11 -8.28
N ARG A 7 -9.51 -16.70 -9.02
CA ARG A 7 -10.18 -17.96 -8.63
C ARG A 7 -9.18 -19.11 -8.49
N THR A 8 -8.26 -19.23 -9.44
CA THR A 8 -7.22 -20.26 -9.40
C THR A 8 -6.33 -20.11 -8.18
N LEU A 9 -5.90 -18.89 -7.87
CA LEU A 9 -5.11 -18.60 -6.66
C LEU A 9 -5.87 -18.96 -5.39
N ALA A 10 -7.14 -18.57 -5.29
CA ALA A 10 -7.97 -18.85 -4.11
C ALA A 10 -8.15 -20.37 -3.90
N VAL A 11 -8.48 -21.13 -4.96
CA VAL A 11 -8.63 -22.59 -4.88
C VAL A 11 -7.31 -23.28 -4.48
N ASN A 12 -6.18 -22.74 -4.90
CA ASN A 12 -4.85 -23.26 -4.53
C ASN A 12 -4.36 -22.82 -3.14
N GLY A 13 -5.22 -22.18 -2.35
CA GLY A 13 -4.90 -21.81 -0.96
C GLY A 13 -4.02 -20.57 -0.82
N CYS A 14 -4.00 -19.69 -1.82
CA CYS A 14 -3.32 -18.41 -1.71
C CYS A 14 -3.89 -17.60 -0.54
N GLN A 15 -3.04 -17.13 0.35
CA GLN A 15 -3.48 -16.38 1.53
C GLN A 15 -3.38 -14.87 1.36
N ALA A 16 -2.47 -14.42 0.52
CA ALA A 16 -2.28 -13.00 0.26
C ALA A 16 -1.77 -12.74 -1.15
N VAL A 17 -2.21 -11.64 -1.74
CA VAL A 17 -1.73 -11.09 -3.02
C VAL A 17 -1.31 -9.65 -2.77
N ALA A 18 -0.10 -9.28 -3.20
CA ALA A 18 0.40 -7.91 -3.15
C ALA A 18 0.80 -7.44 -4.54
N GLU A 19 0.35 -6.27 -4.92
CA GLU A 19 0.65 -5.69 -6.24
C GLU A 19 2.02 -5.03 -6.27
N GLY A 20 2.93 -5.55 -7.10
CA GLY A 20 4.21 -4.90 -7.39
C GLY A 20 4.10 -3.81 -8.46
N ALA A 21 3.11 -3.90 -9.36
CA ALA A 21 2.82 -2.91 -10.39
C ALA A 21 1.61 -2.04 -10.01
N ASN A 22 1.35 -0.99 -10.81
CA ASN A 22 0.21 -0.10 -10.58
C ASN A 22 -1.05 -0.68 -11.21
N MET A 23 -2.00 -1.08 -10.36
CA MET A 23 -3.32 -1.61 -10.72
C MET A 23 -3.29 -2.76 -11.75
N PRO A 24 -2.48 -3.81 -11.54
CA PRO A 24 -2.43 -4.93 -12.47
C PRO A 24 -3.61 -5.91 -12.31
N THR A 25 -4.42 -5.73 -11.28
CA THR A 25 -5.54 -6.60 -10.92
C THR A 25 -6.86 -5.91 -11.25
N THR A 26 -7.75 -6.60 -11.98
CA THR A 26 -9.07 -6.06 -12.31
C THR A 26 -9.96 -5.98 -11.06
N VAL A 27 -10.96 -5.11 -11.09
CA VAL A 27 -11.91 -4.95 -9.98
C VAL A 27 -12.64 -6.26 -9.67
N GLU A 28 -13.00 -7.01 -10.71
CA GLU A 28 -13.65 -8.31 -10.60
C GLU A 28 -12.73 -9.33 -9.91
N ALA A 29 -11.43 -9.32 -10.24
CA ALA A 29 -10.45 -10.19 -9.61
C ALA A 29 -10.23 -9.83 -8.13
N ILE A 30 -10.18 -8.53 -7.79
CA ILE A 30 -10.10 -8.08 -6.39
C ILE A 30 -11.30 -8.59 -5.60
N LYS A 31 -12.51 -8.48 -6.17
CA LYS A 31 -13.73 -8.98 -5.53
C LYS A 31 -13.65 -10.49 -5.27
N VAL A 32 -13.18 -11.28 -6.24
CA VAL A 32 -12.98 -12.73 -6.08
C VAL A 32 -12.01 -13.05 -4.93
N LEU A 33 -10.89 -12.33 -4.84
CA LEU A 33 -9.92 -12.51 -3.76
C LEU A 33 -10.54 -12.18 -2.40
N HIS A 34 -11.24 -11.06 -2.30
CA HIS A 34 -11.91 -10.61 -1.08
C HIS A 34 -12.97 -11.63 -0.62
N ASP A 35 -13.87 -12.06 -1.53
CA ASP A 35 -14.92 -13.04 -1.23
C ASP A 35 -14.34 -14.41 -0.79
N ALA A 36 -13.14 -14.75 -1.27
CA ALA A 36 -12.41 -15.96 -0.87
C ALA A 36 -11.57 -15.78 0.42
N GLY A 37 -11.58 -14.60 1.04
CA GLY A 37 -10.80 -14.31 2.24
C GLY A 37 -9.29 -14.21 2.00
N VAL A 38 -8.86 -13.96 0.76
CA VAL A 38 -7.46 -13.71 0.42
C VAL A 38 -7.13 -12.26 0.73
N LEU A 39 -6.07 -12.00 1.49
CA LEU A 39 -5.61 -10.63 1.76
C LEU A 39 -5.12 -9.99 0.46
N PHE A 40 -5.57 -8.78 0.18
CA PHE A 40 -5.18 -8.04 -1.01
C PHE A 40 -4.45 -6.74 -0.66
N GLY A 41 -3.16 -6.66 -0.98
CA GLY A 41 -2.32 -5.47 -0.84
C GLY A 41 -2.31 -4.66 -2.13
N PRO A 42 -3.06 -3.53 -2.20
CA PRO A 42 -3.14 -2.72 -3.42
C PRO A 42 -1.80 -2.05 -3.75
N GLY A 43 -1.52 -1.87 -5.04
CA GLY A 43 -0.28 -1.28 -5.54
C GLY A 43 0.06 0.05 -4.87
N LYS A 44 -0.92 0.93 -4.68
CA LYS A 44 -0.75 2.22 -3.99
C LYS A 44 -0.11 2.13 -2.59
N ALA A 45 -0.19 0.96 -1.93
CA ALA A 45 0.45 0.69 -0.64
C ALA A 45 1.62 -0.29 -0.80
N ALA A 46 1.41 -1.41 -1.50
CA ALA A 46 2.39 -2.49 -1.58
C ALA A 46 3.64 -2.12 -2.36
N ASN A 47 3.52 -1.33 -3.44
CA ASN A 47 4.66 -0.90 -4.26
C ASN A 47 5.23 0.50 -3.90
N ALA A 48 4.70 1.14 -2.87
CA ALA A 48 5.10 2.49 -2.46
C ALA A 48 6.59 2.60 -2.06
N GLY A 49 7.25 1.48 -1.81
CA GLY A 49 8.70 1.43 -1.54
C GLY A 49 9.53 2.01 -2.67
N GLY A 50 9.15 1.79 -3.94
CA GLY A 50 9.87 2.32 -5.09
C GLY A 50 9.93 3.85 -5.10
N VAL A 51 8.78 4.50 -4.97
CA VAL A 51 8.72 5.96 -4.92
C VAL A 51 9.31 6.51 -3.63
N ALA A 52 9.23 5.77 -2.53
CA ALA A 52 9.85 6.18 -1.27
C ALA A 52 11.39 6.26 -1.39
N VAL A 53 12.02 5.27 -2.02
CA VAL A 53 13.47 5.29 -2.27
C VAL A 53 13.85 6.42 -3.20
N SER A 54 13.07 6.69 -4.25
CA SER A 54 13.28 7.85 -5.12
C SER A 54 13.23 9.18 -4.33
N GLY A 55 12.28 9.30 -3.39
CA GLY A 55 12.21 10.45 -2.49
C GLY A 55 13.41 10.57 -1.54
N LEU A 56 13.92 9.45 -1.04
CA LEU A 56 15.14 9.42 -0.24
C LEU A 56 16.36 9.86 -1.08
N GLU A 57 16.49 9.36 -2.31
CA GLU A 57 17.55 9.74 -3.24
C GLU A 57 17.52 11.25 -3.53
N MET A 58 16.36 11.80 -3.85
CA MET A 58 16.19 13.24 -4.06
C MET A 58 16.61 14.05 -2.82
N GLY A 59 16.24 13.61 -1.61
CA GLY A 59 16.63 14.24 -0.36
C GLY A 59 18.13 14.18 -0.12
N GLN A 60 18.76 13.05 -0.40
CA GLN A 60 20.20 12.84 -0.31
C GLN A 60 20.96 13.76 -1.28
N ASN A 61 20.54 13.81 -2.55
CA ASN A 61 21.13 14.65 -3.57
C ASN A 61 21.03 16.15 -3.23
N SER A 62 19.85 16.57 -2.77
CA SER A 62 19.60 17.96 -2.36
C SER A 62 20.51 18.43 -1.23
N ARG A 63 20.84 17.55 -0.29
CA ARG A 63 21.72 17.83 0.85
C ARG A 63 23.18 17.53 0.59
N ARG A 64 23.51 16.95 -0.57
CA ARG A 64 24.86 16.49 -0.94
C ARG A 64 25.42 15.49 0.08
N GLU A 65 24.55 14.62 0.61
CA GLU A 65 24.89 13.56 1.55
C GLU A 65 25.03 12.23 0.80
N PHE A 66 25.77 11.30 1.42
CA PHE A 66 25.89 9.92 0.94
C PHE A 66 25.50 9.02 2.11
N TRP A 67 24.40 8.28 1.93
CA TRP A 67 23.97 7.31 2.91
C TRP A 67 24.45 5.92 2.52
N SER A 68 24.74 5.09 3.51
CA SER A 68 25.02 3.68 3.28
C SER A 68 23.78 2.94 2.81
N GLU A 69 23.97 1.75 2.22
CA GLU A 69 22.88 0.87 1.83
C GLU A 69 22.01 0.51 3.04
N ASP A 70 22.63 0.22 4.18
CA ASP A 70 21.93 -0.12 5.43
C ASP A 70 21.04 1.04 5.92
N GLU A 71 21.52 2.28 5.84
CA GLU A 71 20.70 3.45 6.20
C GLU A 71 19.49 3.64 5.29
N VAL A 72 19.66 3.41 3.99
CA VAL A 72 18.55 3.49 3.02
C VAL A 72 17.54 2.38 3.29
N ASP A 73 17.99 1.13 3.52
CA ASP A 73 17.14 -0.01 3.82
C ASP A 73 16.35 0.18 5.13
N GLU A 74 17.00 0.67 6.19
CA GLU A 74 16.33 0.97 7.46
C GLU A 74 15.22 2.02 7.29
N ARG A 75 15.51 3.10 6.55
CA ARG A 75 14.51 4.14 6.24
C ARG A 75 13.36 3.58 5.42
N LEU A 76 13.64 2.76 4.41
CA LEU A 76 12.63 2.10 3.59
C LEU A 76 11.74 1.19 4.43
N ARG A 77 12.33 0.33 5.28
CA ARG A 77 11.58 -0.53 6.20
C ARG A 77 10.66 0.26 7.13
N ALA A 78 11.17 1.37 7.69
CA ALA A 78 10.37 2.24 8.55
C ALA A 78 9.18 2.88 7.79
N ILE A 79 9.38 3.29 6.53
CA ILE A 79 8.33 3.84 5.68
C ILE A 79 7.27 2.78 5.38
N MET A 80 7.68 1.58 4.94
CA MET A 80 6.75 0.50 4.60
C MET A 80 5.96 0.01 5.82
N ALA A 81 6.62 -0.13 6.98
CA ALA A 81 5.94 -0.46 8.23
C ALA A 81 4.90 0.59 8.65
N ARG A 82 5.18 1.88 8.40
CA ARG A 82 4.22 2.96 8.67
C ARG A 82 3.02 2.89 7.71
N ILE A 83 3.25 2.61 6.42
CA ILE A 83 2.18 2.42 5.43
C ILE A 83 1.30 1.26 5.85
N HIS A 84 1.89 0.11 6.18
CA HIS A 84 1.16 -1.06 6.66
C HIS A 84 0.27 -0.73 7.86
N ARG A 85 0.85 -0.13 8.92
CA ARG A 85 0.07 0.26 10.11
C ARG A 85 -1.11 1.18 9.79
N ARG A 86 -0.94 2.12 8.85
CA ARG A 86 -2.04 3.00 8.43
C ARG A 86 -3.13 2.23 7.69
N CYS A 87 -2.77 1.33 6.79
CA CYS A 87 -3.75 0.49 6.10
C CYS A 87 -4.55 -0.36 7.10
N VAL A 88 -3.88 -0.98 8.07
CA VAL A 88 -4.54 -1.78 9.11
C VAL A 88 -5.46 -0.91 9.97
N ALA A 89 -5.00 0.27 10.39
CA ALA A 89 -5.77 1.17 11.26
C ALA A 89 -7.07 1.68 10.62
N HIS A 90 -7.16 1.70 9.30
CA HIS A 90 -8.34 2.15 8.56
C HIS A 90 -9.03 1.04 7.76
N GLY A 91 -8.50 -0.17 7.81
CA GLY A 91 -9.01 -1.33 7.05
C GLY A 91 -10.16 -2.08 7.72
N GLY A 92 -10.77 -1.51 8.77
CA GLY A 92 -11.86 -2.12 9.53
C GLY A 92 -11.40 -2.87 10.79
N ASP A 93 -12.37 -3.22 11.65
CA ASP A 93 -12.14 -3.83 12.96
C ASP A 93 -12.16 -5.38 12.95
N GLY A 94 -12.12 -5.98 11.75
CA GLY A 94 -12.15 -7.43 11.57
C GLY A 94 -10.81 -8.11 11.87
N GLU A 95 -10.83 -9.43 12.05
CA GLU A 95 -9.61 -10.24 12.18
C GLU A 95 -8.68 -10.12 10.96
N ARG A 96 -9.23 -9.73 9.80
CA ARG A 96 -8.51 -9.51 8.55
C ARG A 96 -8.79 -8.11 8.04
N PRO A 97 -7.80 -7.22 8.05
CA PRO A 97 -7.98 -5.86 7.56
C PRO A 97 -8.18 -5.84 6.03
N ASP A 98 -9.09 -5.00 5.56
CA ASP A 98 -9.20 -4.65 4.15
C ASP A 98 -8.14 -3.60 3.80
N TYR A 99 -7.02 -4.03 3.25
CA TYR A 99 -5.92 -3.14 2.88
C TYR A 99 -6.29 -2.16 1.76
N LEU A 100 -7.25 -2.50 0.89
CA LEU A 100 -7.70 -1.58 -0.18
C LEU A 100 -8.45 -0.39 0.44
N VAL A 101 -9.46 -0.69 1.25
CA VAL A 101 -10.23 0.33 1.99
C VAL A 101 -9.29 1.12 2.91
N GLY A 102 -8.42 0.42 3.64
CA GLY A 102 -7.46 1.05 4.55
C GLY A 102 -6.50 2.03 3.86
N ALA A 103 -5.99 1.66 2.68
CA ALA A 103 -5.12 2.53 1.90
C ALA A 103 -5.87 3.77 1.38
N ASP A 104 -7.11 3.60 0.90
CA ASP A 104 -7.94 4.69 0.40
C ASP A 104 -8.31 5.67 1.51
N LEU A 105 -8.79 5.18 2.64
CA LEU A 105 -9.15 6.01 3.78
C LEU A 105 -7.95 6.75 4.37
N ALA A 106 -6.79 6.07 4.50
CA ALA A 106 -5.57 6.73 4.98
C ALA A 106 -5.11 7.87 4.07
N GLY A 107 -5.24 7.69 2.76
CA GLY A 107 -4.96 8.73 1.77
C GLY A 107 -5.95 9.88 1.81
N TYR A 108 -7.23 9.56 1.82
CA TYR A 108 -8.32 10.55 1.88
C TYR A 108 -8.22 11.42 3.14
N LEU A 109 -8.09 10.82 4.32
CA LEU A 109 -8.03 11.55 5.59
C LEU A 109 -6.85 12.52 5.62
N ARG A 110 -5.70 12.11 5.09
CA ARG A 110 -4.54 13.01 5.03
C ARG A 110 -4.80 14.27 4.20
N VAL A 111 -5.53 14.13 3.08
CA VAL A 111 -5.89 15.30 2.24
C VAL A 111 -6.99 16.10 2.90
N ALA A 112 -8.01 15.46 3.46
CA ALA A 112 -9.10 16.13 4.16
C ALA A 112 -8.61 16.95 5.35
N ASP A 113 -7.70 16.40 6.16
CA ASP A 113 -7.09 17.12 7.29
C ASP A 113 -6.28 18.34 6.82
N ALA A 114 -5.53 18.20 5.74
CA ALA A 114 -4.78 19.32 5.16
C ALA A 114 -5.73 20.42 4.64
N MET A 115 -6.81 20.05 3.96
CA MET A 115 -7.83 20.98 3.49
C MET A 115 -8.52 21.68 4.66
N ALA A 116 -8.90 20.95 5.69
CA ALA A 116 -9.51 21.51 6.90
C ALA A 116 -8.56 22.49 7.62
N GLY A 117 -7.27 22.16 7.69
CA GLY A 117 -6.26 23.02 8.30
C GLY A 117 -5.92 24.28 7.50
N GLN A 118 -6.07 24.24 6.17
CA GLN A 118 -5.82 25.40 5.27
C GLN A 118 -7.08 26.27 5.05
N GLY A 119 -8.23 25.77 5.45
CA GLY A 119 -9.52 26.38 5.16
C GLY A 119 -10.09 25.88 3.83
N ILE A 120 -11.41 25.87 3.74
CA ILE A 120 -12.12 25.61 2.49
C ILE A 120 -12.24 26.93 1.75
N LEU A 121 -11.68 27.03 0.56
CA LEU A 121 -11.80 28.18 -0.33
C LEU A 121 -13.17 28.17 -1.00
#